data_8d7d82ac36042303f619c40c24c5ceb6
#
_entry.id   8d7d82ac36042303f619c40c24c5ceb6
#
_cell.length_a   1.000
_cell.length_b   1.000
_cell.length_c   1.000
_cell.angle_alpha   90.00
_cell.angle_beta   90.00
_cell.angle_gamma   90.00
#
_symmetry.space_group_name_H-M   'P 1'
#
loop_
_entity.id
_entity.type
_entity.pdbx_description
1 polymer ?
#
loop_
_entity_poly.entity_id
_entity_poly.type
_entity_poly.pdbx_seq_one_letter_code
_entity_poly.pdbx_strand_id
1 'polypeptide(L)'
;MRVWDSESGAPLAVFHGYTHIVAQLQLLDGILASGSSDGRVVVYSLRTMECLYRIVAHESGVTSLQMDAQHLVTAGSDGLVKLWDAQTGSYLRQMCAPCETVWNVRFLDDVCVILGKRHGKCIVDMVSLRPAAESTYT
;
A
#
# COMPACT_ATOMS: atom_id res chain seq x y z
N MET A 1 1.45 -11.63 -12.88
CA MET A 1 2.24 -12.09 -11.71
C MET A 1 2.07 -13.59 -11.56
N ARG A 2 3.10 -14.31 -11.10
CA ARG A 2 3.06 -15.79 -10.97
C ARG A 2 3.44 -16.22 -9.56
N VAL A 3 2.78 -17.27 -9.09
CA VAL A 3 3.06 -17.92 -7.80
C VAL A 3 3.67 -19.28 -8.07
N TRP A 4 4.78 -19.55 -7.41
CA TRP A 4 5.56 -20.77 -7.59
C TRP A 4 5.71 -21.49 -6.22
N ASP A 5 5.73 -22.80 -6.26
CA ASP A 5 6.15 -23.60 -5.11
C ASP A 5 7.67 -23.48 -4.94
N SER A 6 8.11 -23.07 -3.76
CA SER A 6 9.54 -22.81 -3.51
C SER A 6 10.39 -24.09 -3.41
N GLU A 7 9.78 -25.21 -3.13
CA GLU A 7 10.49 -26.50 -3.01
C GLU A 7 10.57 -27.23 -4.35
N SER A 8 9.45 -27.33 -5.05
CA SER A 8 9.36 -28.09 -6.32
C SER A 8 9.62 -27.23 -7.56
N GLY A 9 9.50 -25.91 -7.45
CA GLY A 9 9.55 -24.99 -8.59
C GLY A 9 8.31 -25.06 -9.48
N ALA A 10 7.28 -25.78 -9.08
CA ALA A 10 6.05 -25.93 -9.86
C ALA A 10 5.21 -24.64 -9.85
N PRO A 11 4.56 -24.27 -10.96
CA PRO A 11 3.66 -23.13 -10.99
C PRO A 11 2.37 -23.45 -10.22
N LEU A 12 1.98 -22.56 -9.29
CA LEU A 12 0.77 -22.70 -8.49
C LEU A 12 -0.37 -21.87 -9.02
N ALA A 13 -0.08 -20.62 -9.44
CA ALA A 13 -1.09 -19.71 -9.96
C ALA A 13 -0.49 -18.64 -10.87
N VAL A 14 -1.34 -18.08 -11.74
CA VAL A 14 -1.03 -16.90 -12.53
C VAL A 14 -2.10 -15.86 -12.24
N PHE A 15 -1.70 -14.69 -11.73
CA PHE A 15 -2.59 -13.57 -11.50
C PHE A 15 -2.54 -12.61 -12.69
N HIS A 16 -3.69 -12.44 -13.32
CA HIS A 16 -3.91 -11.59 -14.47
C HIS A 16 -4.46 -10.21 -14.07
N GLY A 17 -4.59 -9.31 -15.03
CA GLY A 17 -5.18 -7.99 -14.81
C GLY A 17 -4.17 -6.88 -14.56
N TYR A 18 -2.89 -7.17 -14.72
CA TYR A 18 -1.84 -6.16 -14.72
C TYR A 18 -1.54 -5.74 -16.16
N THR A 19 -1.69 -4.45 -16.43
CA THR A 19 -1.33 -3.84 -17.74
C THR A 19 -0.01 -3.07 -17.64
N HIS A 20 0.48 -2.86 -16.42
CA HIS A 20 1.66 -2.08 -16.12
C HIS A 20 2.59 -2.83 -15.16
N ILE A 21 3.77 -2.27 -14.94
CA ILE A 21 4.79 -2.87 -14.07
C ILE A 21 4.29 -2.95 -12.63
N VAL A 22 4.37 -4.13 -12.04
CA VAL A 22 4.18 -4.33 -10.60
C VAL A 22 5.49 -3.99 -9.91
N ALA A 23 5.50 -2.88 -9.17
CA ALA A 23 6.70 -2.34 -8.56
C ALA A 23 6.80 -2.64 -7.06
N GLN A 24 5.68 -2.89 -6.40
CA GLN A 24 5.61 -3.12 -4.96
C GLN A 24 4.86 -4.41 -4.67
N LEU A 25 5.41 -5.20 -3.75
CA LEU A 25 4.79 -6.43 -3.26
C LEU A 25 4.97 -6.51 -1.75
N GLN A 26 3.92 -6.97 -1.07
CA GLN A 26 4.00 -7.37 0.32
C GLN A 26 3.17 -8.64 0.54
N LEU A 27 3.75 -9.60 1.23
CA LEU A 27 3.09 -10.83 1.65
C LEU A 27 2.96 -10.82 3.17
N LEU A 28 1.75 -11.04 3.67
CA LEU A 28 1.45 -11.14 5.09
C LEU A 28 0.35 -12.18 5.30
N ASP A 29 0.63 -13.23 6.07
CA ASP A 29 -0.35 -14.26 6.47
C ASP A 29 -1.20 -14.81 5.31
N GLY A 30 -0.54 -15.05 4.17
CA GLY A 30 -1.21 -15.57 2.98
C GLY A 30 -2.02 -14.54 2.19
N ILE A 31 -1.92 -13.26 2.55
CA ILE A 31 -2.49 -12.14 1.79
C ILE A 31 -1.36 -11.44 1.05
N LEU A 32 -1.52 -11.28 -0.24
CA LEU A 32 -0.54 -10.62 -1.11
C LEU A 32 -1.10 -9.28 -1.62
N ALA A 33 -0.47 -8.20 -1.23
CA ALA A 33 -0.74 -6.87 -1.77
C ALA A 33 0.28 -6.52 -2.84
N SER A 34 -0.18 -5.96 -3.96
CA SER A 34 0.68 -5.53 -5.06
C SER A 34 0.32 -4.12 -5.51
N GLY A 35 1.33 -3.30 -5.72
CA GLY A 35 1.20 -1.94 -6.23
C GLY A 35 1.86 -1.80 -7.60
N SER A 36 1.17 -1.16 -8.54
CA SER A 36 1.67 -1.02 -9.90
C SER A 36 2.00 0.42 -10.29
N SER A 37 2.72 0.56 -11.38
CA SER A 37 3.16 1.86 -11.90
C SER A 37 2.02 2.71 -12.47
N ASP A 38 0.83 2.17 -12.61
CA ASP A 38 -0.39 2.90 -13.00
C ASP A 38 -1.23 3.40 -11.80
N GLY A 39 -0.74 3.24 -10.57
CA GLY A 39 -1.40 3.70 -9.36
C GLY A 39 -2.41 2.72 -8.75
N ARG A 40 -2.56 1.54 -9.33
CA ARG A 40 -3.48 0.52 -8.83
C ARG A 40 -2.82 -0.36 -7.77
N VAL A 41 -3.64 -0.79 -6.82
CA VAL A 41 -3.28 -1.82 -5.84
C VAL A 41 -4.27 -2.96 -5.97
N VAL A 42 -3.75 -4.18 -5.99
CA VAL A 42 -4.55 -5.40 -6.03
C VAL A 42 -4.14 -6.29 -4.88
N VAL A 43 -5.13 -6.82 -4.18
CA VAL A 43 -4.92 -7.71 -3.03
C VAL A 43 -5.50 -9.07 -3.32
N TYR A 44 -4.70 -10.10 -3.10
CA TYR A 44 -5.03 -11.51 -3.35
C TYR A 44 -4.94 -12.33 -2.08
N SER A 45 -5.79 -13.35 -2.00
CA SER A 45 -5.61 -14.45 -1.06
C SER A 45 -4.79 -15.55 -1.72
N LEU A 46 -3.65 -15.91 -1.13
CA LEU A 46 -2.88 -17.08 -1.59
C LEU A 46 -3.47 -18.40 -1.08
N ARG A 47 -4.40 -18.34 -0.13
CA ARG A 47 -5.13 -19.52 0.34
C ARG A 47 -6.15 -20.00 -0.69
N THR A 48 -6.92 -19.06 -1.28
CA THR A 48 -7.95 -19.35 -2.28
C THR A 48 -7.47 -19.10 -3.71
N MET A 49 -6.31 -18.46 -3.87
CA MET A 49 -5.77 -17.99 -5.16
C MET A 49 -6.71 -17.02 -5.89
N GLU A 50 -7.47 -16.25 -5.14
CA GLU A 50 -8.47 -15.31 -5.67
C GLU A 50 -8.11 -13.86 -5.34
N CYS A 51 -8.55 -12.94 -6.21
CA CYS A 51 -8.49 -11.52 -5.97
C CYS A 51 -9.54 -11.14 -4.92
N LEU A 52 -9.10 -10.53 -3.82
CA LEU A 52 -9.99 -10.04 -2.77
C LEU A 52 -10.59 -8.69 -3.13
N TYR A 53 -9.76 -7.75 -3.56
CA TYR A 53 -10.21 -6.45 -4.03
C TYR A 53 -9.14 -5.73 -4.86
N ARG A 54 -9.60 -4.71 -5.59
CA ARG A 54 -8.76 -3.81 -6.39
C ARG A 54 -9.11 -2.38 -6.06
N ILE A 55 -8.09 -1.53 -5.93
CA ILE A 55 -8.27 -0.10 -5.70
C ILE A 55 -7.44 0.72 -6.69
N VAL A 56 -8.02 1.83 -7.15
CA VAL A 56 -7.28 2.89 -7.83
C VAL A 56 -6.76 3.82 -6.73
N ALA A 57 -5.56 3.52 -6.24
CA ALA A 57 -5.02 4.19 -5.07
C ALA A 57 -4.47 5.58 -5.39
N HIS A 58 -3.79 5.71 -6.50
CA HIS A 58 -3.09 6.94 -6.90
C HIS A 58 -3.29 7.24 -8.38
N GLU A 59 -3.14 8.51 -8.74
CA GLU A 59 -3.19 8.96 -10.15
C GLU A 59 -1.94 8.60 -10.94
N SER A 60 -0.85 8.27 -10.24
CA SER A 60 0.42 7.81 -10.80
C SER A 60 0.98 6.65 -9.97
N GLY A 61 2.16 6.17 -10.32
CA GLY A 61 2.69 4.91 -9.79
C GLY A 61 2.72 4.81 -8.27
N VAL A 62 2.42 3.61 -7.76
CA VAL A 62 2.57 3.28 -6.35
C VAL A 62 4.07 3.15 -6.04
N THR A 63 4.58 4.02 -5.18
CA THR A 63 6.00 4.06 -4.81
C THR A 63 6.32 3.21 -3.60
N SER A 64 5.36 3.04 -2.71
CA SER A 64 5.50 2.20 -1.52
C SER A 64 4.14 1.75 -1.03
N LEU A 65 4.08 0.58 -0.41
CA LEU A 65 2.91 0.10 0.30
C LEU A 65 3.33 -0.75 1.50
N GLN A 66 2.52 -0.74 2.53
CA GLN A 66 2.63 -1.65 3.66
C GLN A 66 1.23 -2.00 4.17
N MET A 67 1.06 -3.24 4.58
CA MET A 67 -0.22 -3.76 5.06
C MET A 67 -0.01 -4.54 6.35
N ASP A 68 -0.93 -4.39 7.28
CA ASP A 68 -1.14 -5.29 8.41
C ASP A 68 -2.55 -5.91 8.34
N ALA A 69 -3.00 -6.54 9.42
CA ALA A 69 -4.32 -7.18 9.46
C ALA A 69 -5.49 -6.18 9.34
N GLN A 70 -5.27 -4.91 9.66
CA GLN A 70 -6.31 -3.88 9.73
C GLN A 70 -6.09 -2.74 8.74
N HIS A 71 -4.84 -2.40 8.45
CA HIS A 71 -4.48 -1.21 7.70
C HIS A 71 -3.69 -1.55 6.43
N LEU A 72 -3.98 -0.83 5.38
CA LEU A 72 -3.16 -0.75 4.18
C LEU A 72 -2.78 0.72 3.98
N VAL A 73 -1.49 1.01 3.94
CA VAL A 73 -0.96 2.34 3.64
C VAL A 73 -0.31 2.30 2.27
N THR A 74 -0.69 3.23 1.41
CA THR A 74 -0.12 3.36 0.07
C THR A 74 0.45 4.75 -0.13
N ALA A 75 1.58 4.82 -0.83
CA ALA A 75 2.19 6.06 -1.28
C ALA A 75 2.34 6.04 -2.79
N GLY A 76 2.16 7.20 -3.40
CA GLY A 76 2.26 7.36 -4.84
C GLY A 76 3.23 8.46 -5.25
N SER A 77 3.67 8.39 -6.51
CA SER A 77 4.42 9.47 -7.14
C SER A 77 3.58 10.73 -7.40
N ASP A 78 2.26 10.66 -7.18
CA ASP A 78 1.36 11.82 -7.09
C ASP A 78 1.56 12.66 -5.81
N GLY A 79 2.44 12.23 -4.90
CA GLY A 79 2.76 12.94 -3.66
C GLY A 79 1.79 12.67 -2.51
N LEU A 80 0.87 11.73 -2.66
CA LEU A 80 -0.13 11.40 -1.65
C LEU A 80 0.26 10.14 -0.89
N VAL A 81 -0.16 10.11 0.39
CA VAL A 81 -0.13 8.91 1.24
C VAL A 81 -1.55 8.67 1.74
N LYS A 82 -2.07 7.49 1.49
CA LYS A 82 -3.46 7.14 1.79
C LYS A 82 -3.55 5.91 2.69
N LEU A 83 -4.51 5.95 3.60
CA LEU A 83 -4.85 4.86 4.50
C LEU A 83 -6.15 4.19 4.02
N TRP A 84 -6.14 2.87 3.98
CA TRP A 84 -7.24 2.02 3.55
C TRP A 84 -7.52 0.95 4.60
N ASP A 85 -8.75 0.50 4.67
CA ASP A 85 -9.10 -0.71 5.41
C ASP A 85 -8.52 -1.93 4.68
N ALA A 86 -7.67 -2.70 5.36
CA ALA A 86 -6.99 -3.83 4.73
C ALA A 86 -7.91 -5.00 4.39
N GLN A 87 -9.05 -5.12 5.06
CA GLN A 87 -10.00 -6.21 4.85
C GLN A 87 -10.94 -5.95 3.68
N THR A 88 -11.34 -4.69 3.48
CA THR A 88 -12.37 -4.31 2.49
C THR A 88 -11.80 -3.52 1.31
N GLY A 89 -10.63 -2.91 1.45
CA GLY A 89 -10.09 -1.97 0.47
C GLY A 89 -10.76 -0.60 0.49
N SER A 90 -11.56 -0.30 1.51
CA SER A 90 -12.25 0.98 1.63
C SER A 90 -11.28 2.10 2.00
N TYR A 91 -11.42 3.24 1.34
CA TYR A 91 -10.63 4.44 1.65
C TYR A 91 -11.00 5.00 3.02
N LEU A 92 -10.01 5.25 3.85
CA LEU A 92 -10.19 5.84 5.18
C LEU A 92 -9.82 7.31 5.22
N ARG A 93 -8.58 7.65 4.86
CA ARG A 93 -8.13 9.05 4.84
C ARG A 93 -6.78 9.25 4.14
N GLN A 94 -6.46 10.51 3.84
CA GLN A 94 -5.13 10.94 3.48
C GLN A 94 -4.29 11.14 4.75
N MET A 95 -3.03 10.68 4.74
CA MET A 95 -2.19 10.59 5.93
C MET A 95 -1.42 11.87 6.22
N CYS A 96 -1.06 12.64 5.21
CA CYS A 96 -0.27 13.86 5.38
C CYS A 96 -0.61 14.90 4.32
N ALA A 97 -0.11 16.12 4.51
CA ALA A 97 -0.16 17.15 3.47
C ALA A 97 0.54 16.65 2.20
N PRO A 98 0.05 17.04 1.00
CA PRO A 98 0.65 16.59 -0.25
C PRO A 98 2.15 16.92 -0.34
N CYS A 99 2.90 15.96 -0.88
CA CYS A 99 4.32 16.09 -1.19
C CYS A 99 4.52 16.27 -2.70
N GLU A 100 5.71 16.71 -3.10
CA GLU A 100 6.10 16.66 -4.51
C GLU A 100 6.28 15.22 -4.97
N THR A 101 6.82 14.38 -4.07
CA THR A 101 6.91 12.94 -4.24
C THR A 101 7.03 12.27 -2.88
N VAL A 102 6.56 11.02 -2.79
CA VAL A 102 6.76 10.16 -1.64
C VAL A 102 7.59 8.95 -2.09
N TRP A 103 8.69 8.69 -1.40
CA TRP A 103 9.60 7.59 -1.76
C TRP A 103 9.31 6.32 -0.99
N ASN A 104 8.95 6.47 0.28
CA ASN A 104 8.72 5.31 1.12
C ASN A 104 7.78 5.62 2.28
N VAL A 105 7.01 4.61 2.68
CA VAL A 105 6.21 4.63 3.89
C VAL A 105 6.45 3.35 4.66
N ARG A 106 6.52 3.46 5.98
CA ARG A 106 6.55 2.30 6.87
C ARG A 106 5.77 2.63 8.11
N PHE A 107 5.04 1.65 8.62
CA PHE A 107 4.36 1.82 9.91
C PHE A 107 4.62 0.62 10.81
N LEU A 108 4.53 0.90 12.10
CA LEU A 108 4.57 -0.08 13.16
C LEU A 108 3.56 0.35 14.23
N ASP A 109 2.68 -0.56 14.60
CA ASP A 109 1.56 -0.28 15.49
C ASP A 109 0.72 0.91 14.94
N ASP A 110 0.67 2.01 15.68
CA ASP A 110 -0.14 3.18 15.32
C ASP A 110 0.67 4.33 14.69
N VAL A 111 1.95 4.13 14.41
CA VAL A 111 2.82 5.20 13.89
C VAL A 111 3.29 4.87 12.48
N CYS A 112 2.99 5.76 11.56
CA CYS A 112 3.47 5.73 10.19
C CYS A 112 4.56 6.76 9.98
N VAL A 113 5.67 6.35 9.38
CA VAL A 113 6.78 7.23 8.98
C VAL A 113 6.76 7.36 7.47
N ILE A 114 6.78 8.59 7.00
CA ILE A 114 6.68 8.96 5.59
C ILE A 114 7.96 9.68 5.19
N LEU A 115 8.64 9.15 4.18
CA LEU A 115 9.82 9.77 3.59
C LEU A 115 9.47 10.32 2.20
N GLY A 116 9.69 11.61 2.00
CA GLY A 116 9.35 12.26 0.74
C GLY A 116 10.04 13.60 0.55
N LYS A 117 9.53 14.36 -0.41
CA LYS A 117 9.99 15.69 -0.76
C LYS A 117 8.85 16.69 -0.73
N ARG A 118 9.03 17.79 -0.04
CA ARG A 118 8.07 18.92 0.05
C ARG A 118 8.83 20.23 0.06
N HIS A 119 8.37 21.20 -0.76
CA HIS A 119 9.01 22.51 -0.91
C HIS A 119 10.53 22.41 -1.22
N GLY A 120 10.90 21.51 -2.10
CA GLY A 120 12.29 21.27 -2.50
C GLY A 120 13.17 20.59 -1.45
N LYS A 121 12.64 20.23 -0.27
CA LYS A 121 13.37 19.63 0.84
C LYS A 121 12.93 18.18 1.10
N CYS A 122 13.87 17.34 1.48
CA CYS A 122 13.55 16.01 2.02
C CYS A 122 12.83 16.18 3.36
N ILE A 123 11.75 15.43 3.53
CA ILE A 123 10.97 15.43 4.76
C ILE A 123 10.84 14.00 5.30
N VAL A 124 10.76 13.93 6.62
CA VAL A 124 10.35 12.72 7.35
C VAL A 124 9.19 13.14 8.25
N ASP A 125 7.99 12.71 7.89
CA ASP A 125 6.79 12.94 8.68
C ASP A 125 6.46 11.69 9.50
N MET A 126 6.04 11.90 10.75
CA MET A 126 5.50 10.84 11.61
C MET A 126 4.02 11.12 11.84
N VAL A 127 3.16 10.19 11.47
CA VAL A 127 1.71 10.36 11.50
C VAL A 127 1.05 9.19 12.21
N SER A 128 0.06 9.49 13.05
CA SER A 128 -0.72 8.45 13.71
C SER A 128 -1.69 7.76 12.74
N LEU A 129 -1.80 6.44 12.82
CA LEU A 129 -2.84 5.66 12.14
C LEU A 129 -4.20 5.77 12.84
N ARG A 130 -4.24 6.26 14.07
CA ARG A 130 -5.48 6.41 14.81
C ARG A 130 -6.39 7.46 14.17
N PRO A 131 -7.72 7.29 14.28
CA PRO A 131 -8.66 8.28 13.78
C PRO A 131 -8.45 9.65 14.43
N ALA A 132 -8.56 10.72 13.64
CA ALA A 132 -8.34 12.08 14.10
C ALA A 132 -9.32 12.52 15.20
N ALA A 133 -10.52 11.90 15.28
CA ALA A 133 -11.52 12.17 16.31
C ALA A 133 -11.10 11.74 17.73
N GLU A 134 -10.10 10.86 17.85
CA GLU A 134 -9.55 10.42 19.15
C GLU A 134 -8.40 11.29 19.63
N SER A 135 -7.96 12.25 18.85
CA SER A 135 -6.87 13.16 19.19
C SER A 135 -7.35 14.45 19.82
N THR A 136 -8.50 14.48 20.48
CA THR A 136 -8.93 15.61 21.31
C THR A 136 -8.13 15.66 22.60
N TYR A 137 -6.84 15.74 22.50
CA TYR A 137 -6.01 16.18 23.63
C TYR A 137 -5.92 17.69 23.58
N THR A 138 -6.72 18.28 24.36
CA THR A 138 -6.48 19.66 24.73
C THR A 138 -5.28 19.75 25.64
#